data_dbe43d3915e93f175d3ff7d006233055
#
_entry.id   dbe43d3915e93f175d3ff7d006233055
#
_cell.length_a   1.000
_cell.length_b   1.000
_cell.length_c   1.000
_cell.angle_alpha   90.00
_cell.angle_beta   90.00
_cell.angle_gamma   90.00
#
_symmetry.space_group_name_H-M   'P 1'
#
loop_
_entity.id
_entity.type
_entity.pdbx_description
1 polymer ?
#
loop_
_entity_poly.entity_id
_entity_poly.type
_entity_poly.pdbx_seq_one_letter_code
_entity_poly.pdbx_strand_id
1 'polypeptide(L)' 'MKSKTIVAKILWQDLEMGFWGIVDQKGKEYLPMNLPTNLEKEGKEVLLEIEEHPDAMTMIMWGTPVKILKVL' A
#
# COMPACT_ATOMS: atom_id res chain seq x y z
N MET A 1 4.41 4.12 16.83
CA MET A 1 3.29 3.65 16.02
C MET A 1 3.39 2.15 15.86
N LYS A 2 2.26 1.51 15.62
CA LYS A 2 2.22 0.07 15.52
C LYS A 2 2.42 -0.38 14.09
N SER A 3 3.25 -1.40 13.90
CA SER A 3 3.35 -2.09 12.63
C SER A 3 2.44 -3.31 12.64
N LYS A 4 2.11 -3.80 11.46
CA LYS A 4 1.37 -5.04 11.32
C LYS A 4 1.75 -5.73 10.02
N THR A 5 1.50 -7.02 9.98
CA THR A 5 1.77 -7.83 8.80
C THR A 5 0.47 -8.08 8.07
N ILE A 6 0.46 -7.82 6.78
CA ILE A 6 -0.72 -8.06 5.94
C ILE A 6 -0.34 -8.86 4.71
N VAL A 7 -1.32 -9.61 4.20
CA VAL A 7 -1.25 -10.19 2.87
C VAL A 7 -2.02 -9.22 1.97
N ALA A 8 -1.34 -8.62 1.02
CA ALA A 8 -1.92 -7.57 0.20
C ALA A 8 -1.73 -7.84 -1.28
N LYS A 9 -2.70 -7.41 -2.06
CA LYS A 9 -2.62 -7.45 -3.52
C LYS A 9 -2.27 -6.08 -4.02
N ILE A 10 -1.29 -5.99 -4.90
CA ILE A 10 -0.84 -4.74 -5.48
C ILE A 10 -1.67 -4.48 -6.73
N LEU A 11 -2.35 -3.34 -6.76
CA LEU A 11 -3.29 -3.01 -7.83
C LEU A 11 -3.03 -1.59 -8.33
N TRP A 12 -3.00 -1.44 -9.65
CA TRP A 12 -2.93 -0.12 -10.27
C TRP A 12 -4.27 0.57 -10.12
N GLN A 13 -4.25 1.82 -9.67
CA GLN A 13 -5.45 2.63 -9.54
C GLN A 13 -5.45 3.67 -10.64
N ASP A 14 -6.45 3.59 -11.53
CA ASP A 14 -6.58 4.52 -12.64
C ASP A 14 -7.42 5.72 -12.21
N LEU A 15 -6.99 6.34 -11.13
CA LEU A 15 -7.62 7.52 -10.55
C LEU A 15 -6.59 8.64 -10.53
N GLU A 16 -7.06 9.88 -10.66
CA GLU A 16 -6.19 11.05 -10.71
C GLU A 16 -5.14 10.87 -11.80
N MET A 17 -3.87 10.81 -11.45
CA MET A 17 -2.79 10.61 -12.42
C MET A 17 -2.32 9.16 -12.48
N GLY A 18 -3.02 8.29 -11.76
CA GLY A 18 -2.64 6.89 -11.65
C GLY A 18 -1.62 6.66 -10.54
N PHE A 19 -1.79 5.58 -9.79
CA PHE A 19 -0.87 5.23 -8.73
C PHE A 19 -1.03 3.77 -8.35
N TRP A 20 -0.02 3.24 -7.65
CA TRP A 20 -0.08 1.88 -7.10
C TRP A 20 -0.71 1.92 -5.72
N GLY A 21 -1.77 1.14 -5.53
CA GLY A 21 -2.39 0.93 -4.23
C GLY A 21 -2.26 -0.51 -3.80
N ILE A 22 -2.49 -0.78 -2.53
CA ILE A 22 -2.53 -2.15 -2.04
C ILE A 22 -3.82 -2.38 -1.27
N VAL A 23 -4.35 -3.59 -1.37
CA VAL A 23 -5.61 -3.97 -0.74
C VAL A 23 -5.38 -5.28 0.00
N ASP A 24 -5.74 -5.32 1.29
CA ASP A 24 -5.55 -6.54 2.06
C ASP A 24 -6.70 -7.51 1.84
N GLN A 25 -6.65 -8.66 2.53
CA GLN A 25 -7.63 -9.72 2.36
C GLN A 25 -9.03 -9.32 2.82
N LYS A 26 -9.12 -8.28 3.64
CA LYS A 26 -10.42 -7.80 4.14
C LYS A 26 -10.98 -6.68 3.27
N GLY A 27 -10.28 -6.32 2.21
CA GLY A 27 -10.70 -5.25 1.32
C GLY A 27 -10.28 -3.86 1.77
N LYS A 28 -9.47 -3.75 2.82
CA LYS A 28 -9.00 -2.45 3.28
C LYS A 28 -7.90 -1.94 2.33
N GLU A 29 -8.02 -0.67 1.97
CA GLU A 29 -7.14 -0.02 1.02
C GLU A 29 -6.03 0.75 1.73
N TYR A 30 -4.80 0.60 1.23
CA TYR A 30 -3.63 1.30 1.77
C TYR A 30 -2.88 1.96 0.63
N LEU A 31 -2.38 3.17 0.91
CA LEU A 31 -1.54 3.90 -0.03
C LEU A 31 -0.08 3.76 0.42
N PRO A 32 0.72 2.91 -0.25
CA PRO A 32 2.12 2.75 0.15
C PRO A 32 2.91 3.98 -0.26
N MET A 33 3.64 4.56 0.69
CA MET A 33 4.45 5.74 0.44
C MET A 33 5.80 5.39 -0.17
N ASN A 34 6.21 4.12 -0.05
CA ASN A 34 7.53 3.68 -0.47
C ASN A 34 7.51 2.30 -1.12
N LEU A 35 6.58 2.08 -2.05
CA LEU A 35 6.49 0.79 -2.73
C LEU A 35 7.76 0.54 -3.55
N PRO A 36 8.47 -0.59 -3.33
CA PRO A 36 9.62 -0.91 -4.14
C PRO A 36 9.23 -1.11 -5.61
N THR A 37 10.05 -0.62 -6.51
CA THR A 37 9.76 -0.69 -7.94
C THR A 37 9.56 -2.12 -8.44
N ASN A 38 10.29 -3.07 -7.88
CA ASN A 38 10.16 -4.47 -8.29
C ASN A 38 8.82 -5.09 -7.88
N LEU A 39 8.05 -4.41 -7.04
CA LEU A 39 6.71 -4.86 -6.64
C LEU A 39 5.60 -4.17 -7.44
N GLU A 40 5.92 -3.26 -8.34
CA GLU A 40 4.94 -2.56 -9.15
C GLU A 40 4.44 -3.48 -10.26
N LYS A 41 3.62 -4.47 -9.87
CA LYS A 41 3.07 -5.46 -10.78
C LYS A 41 1.60 -5.66 -10.46
N GLU A 42 0.76 -5.47 -11.45
CA GLU A 42 -0.68 -5.59 -11.30
C GLU A 42 -1.08 -6.98 -10.81
N GLY A 43 -1.84 -7.00 -9.72
CA GLY A 43 -2.38 -8.25 -9.18
C GLY A 43 -1.41 -9.08 -8.37
N LYS A 44 -0.17 -8.61 -8.17
CA LYS A 44 0.80 -9.36 -7.39
C LYS A 44 0.39 -9.39 -5.92
N GLU A 45 0.39 -10.58 -5.33
CA GLU A 45 0.06 -10.76 -3.92
C GLU A 45 1.36 -10.89 -3.13
N VAL A 46 1.48 -10.12 -2.06
CA VAL A 46 2.70 -10.07 -1.26
C VAL A 46 2.38 -10.05 0.22
N LEU A 47 3.31 -10.54 1.02
CA LEU A 47 3.25 -10.47 2.46
C LEU A 47 4.15 -9.31 2.90
N LEU A 48 3.55 -8.33 3.58
CA LEU A 48 4.24 -7.09 3.93
C LEU A 48 4.09 -6.79 5.41
N GLU A 49 5.16 -6.26 5.99
CA GLU A 49 5.06 -5.58 7.26
C GLU A 49 4.96 -4.09 6.99
N ILE A 50 3.89 -3.47 7.48
CA ILE A 50 3.60 -2.07 7.23
C ILE A 50 3.40 -1.31 8.52
N GLU A 51 3.58 0.01 8.43
CA GLU A 51 3.27 0.93 9.52
C GLU A 51 2.29 1.97 8.99
N GLU A 52 1.14 2.12 9.66
CA GLU A 52 0.13 3.08 9.22
C GLU A 52 0.51 4.48 9.63
N HIS A 53 0.35 5.42 8.71
CA HIS A 53 0.59 6.84 8.94
C HIS A 53 -0.64 7.64 8.49
N PRO A 54 -1.77 7.50 9.20
CA PRO A 54 -3.03 8.09 8.74
C PRO A 54 -2.99 9.62 8.68
N ASP A 55 -2.08 10.24 9.41
CA ASP A 55 -1.93 11.70 9.40
C ASP A 55 -0.91 12.19 8.38
N ALA A 56 -0.34 11.28 7.58
CA ALA A 56 0.63 11.68 6.57
C ALA A 56 -0.03 12.55 5.52
N MET A 57 0.66 13.61 5.12
CA MET A 57 0.18 14.47 4.04
C MET A 57 0.60 13.85 2.72
N THR A 58 -0.38 13.42 1.94
CA THR A 58 -0.15 12.84 0.62
C THR A 58 -0.91 13.63 -0.42
N MET A 59 -0.39 13.64 -1.64
CA MET A 59 -1.08 14.30 -2.76
C MET A 59 -2.24 13.45 -3.25
N ILE A 60 -2.23 12.15 -2.96
CA ILE A 60 -3.26 11.21 -3.38
C ILE A 60 -4.14 10.91 -2.17
N MET A 61 -5.43 11.17 -2.31
CA MET A 61 -6.42 10.97 -1.24
C MET A 61 -7.13 9.63 -1.45
N TRP A 62 -6.40 8.55 -1.21
CA TRP A 62 -6.93 7.19 -1.41
C TRP A 62 -6.34 6.25 -0.38
N GLY A 63 -7.19 5.56 0.36
CA GLY A 63 -6.75 4.58 1.35
C GLY A 63 -6.00 5.21 2.52
N THR A 64 -5.42 4.37 3.35
CA THR A 64 -4.62 4.80 4.50
C THR A 64 -3.16 4.84 4.10
N PRO A 65 -2.47 5.98 4.24
CA PRO A 65 -1.03 6.03 3.97
C PRO A 65 -0.27 5.06 4.87
N VAL A 66 0.63 4.30 4.28
CA VAL A 66 1.45 3.34 5.03
C VAL A 66 2.89 3.39 4.55
N LYS A 67 3.79 3.07 5.46
CA LYS A 67 5.19 2.83 5.13
C LYS A 67 5.42 1.33 5.13
N ILE A 68 6.03 0.81 4.07
CA ILE A 68 6.40 -0.58 4.00
C ILE A 68 7.73 -0.73 4.74
N LEU A 69 7.71 -1.51 5.82
CA LEU A 69 8.90 -1.73 6.64
C LEU A 69 9.70 -2.93 6.14
N LYS A 70 9.00 -3.95 5.63
CA LYS A 70 9.65 -5.18 5.21
C LYS A 70 8.78 -5.92 4.21
N VAL A 71 9.41 -6.48 3.20
CA VAL A 71 8.78 -7.41 2.26
C VAL A 71 9.17 -8.82 2.69
N LEU A 72 8.18 -9.61 3.04
CA LEU A 72 8.42 -10.94 3.59
C LEU A 72 8.33 -12.05 2.56
#